data_aa861641926b4e996dae319e6ed9b9c8
#
_entry.id   aa861641926b4e996dae319e6ed9b9c8
#
_cell.length_a   1.000
_cell.length_b   1.000
_cell.length_c   1.000
_cell.angle_alpha   90.00
_cell.angle_beta   90.00
_cell.angle_gamma   90.00
#
_symmetry.space_group_name_H-M   'P 1'
#
loop_
_entity.id
_entity.type
_entity.pdbx_description
1 polymer ?
#
loop_
_entity_poly.entity_id
_entity_poly.type
_entity_poly.pdbx_seq_one_letter_code
_entity_poly.pdbx_strand_id
1 'polypeptide(L)'
;NPDKSLVRRNFVISQMEKAGFISKEECDSIQQVPIALSYQIQDHNAGLGPYFRDMLRRTMNAKEPKRSSYAQYEDYVVDSLQWADNAFYGWLNKNTKADGSKYNLDKDGLRIYTTINYKMQKYAEEAVAEHLGKDLQKSFWRDLRWKKNKPFSDDIEPEMIDQLMKQARRWSDRYRIMKANGASEAQIRKSFSEPVKMRLFSWNKNGYVDTLMTPDDSIKYYKSHLRAAFMAIEPHTGHIKAYVGGPNYRYFKYDNVRQGKRQVGSTIKPFLYTLAMQEGMTPCDRVVNVPQTFLVNDTTWTPK
;
A
#
# COMPACT_ATOMS: atom_id res chain seq x y z
N ASN A 1 10.43 12.36 27.09
CA ASN A 1 10.72 13.68 27.66
C ASN A 1 12.24 13.81 27.85
N PRO A 2 12.91 14.69 27.07
CA PRO A 2 14.39 14.86 27.11
C PRO A 2 14.91 15.20 28.50
N ASP A 3 14.23 16.08 29.23
CA ASP A 3 14.68 16.54 30.56
C ASP A 3 14.69 15.40 31.57
N LYS A 4 13.64 14.54 31.60
CA LYS A 4 13.61 13.36 32.46
C LYS A 4 14.72 12.36 32.10
N SER A 5 15.04 12.22 30.80
CA SER A 5 16.15 11.38 30.36
C SER A 5 17.51 11.91 30.78
N LEU A 6 17.69 13.23 30.71
CA LEU A 6 18.91 13.90 31.18
C LEU A 6 19.11 13.69 32.68
N VAL A 7 18.07 13.93 33.48
CA VAL A 7 18.09 13.72 34.93
C VAL A 7 18.45 12.27 35.26
N ARG A 8 17.81 11.29 34.57
CA ARG A 8 18.08 9.86 34.80
C ARG A 8 19.51 9.48 34.43
N ARG A 9 20.02 9.96 33.28
CA ARG A 9 21.42 9.73 32.88
C ARG A 9 22.38 10.27 33.93
N ASN A 10 22.19 11.51 34.32
CA ASN A 10 23.10 12.16 35.29
C ASN A 10 23.07 11.47 36.65
N PHE A 11 21.91 10.98 37.09
CA PHE A 11 21.80 10.14 38.28
C PHE A 11 22.63 8.85 38.14
N VAL A 12 22.54 8.16 37.00
CA VAL A 12 23.33 6.92 36.76
C VAL A 12 24.83 7.23 36.78
N ILE A 13 25.27 8.32 36.15
CA ILE A 13 26.68 8.74 36.11
C ILE A 13 27.17 9.03 37.53
N SER A 14 26.40 9.71 38.38
CA SER A 14 26.74 9.93 39.79
C SER A 14 26.81 8.63 40.60
N GLN A 15 26.03 7.61 40.27
CA GLN A 15 26.16 6.29 40.92
C GLN A 15 27.43 5.56 40.47
N MET A 16 27.84 5.72 39.20
CA MET A 16 29.10 5.15 38.69
C MET A 16 30.33 5.78 39.40
N GLU A 17 30.33 7.09 39.64
CA GLU A 17 31.36 7.80 40.42
C GLU A 17 31.39 7.25 41.85
N LYS A 18 30.26 7.17 42.54
CA LYS A 18 30.19 6.63 43.92
C LYS A 18 30.65 5.19 44.02
N ALA A 19 30.43 4.39 42.97
CA ALA A 19 30.89 3.00 42.91
C ALA A 19 32.35 2.85 42.46
N GLY A 20 33.05 3.94 42.19
CA GLY A 20 34.46 3.93 41.78
C GLY A 20 34.73 3.51 40.35
N PHE A 21 33.75 3.51 39.49
CA PHE A 21 33.91 3.16 38.06
C PHE A 21 34.50 4.33 37.25
N ILE A 22 34.25 5.57 37.67
CA ILE A 22 34.75 6.79 37.04
C ILE A 22 35.23 7.76 38.12
N SER A 23 36.16 8.65 37.77
CA SER A 23 36.62 9.74 38.66
C SER A 23 35.55 10.85 38.77
N LYS A 24 35.70 11.69 39.77
CA LYS A 24 34.84 12.85 39.94
C LYS A 24 34.93 13.83 38.77
N GLU A 25 36.15 14.06 38.25
CA GLU A 25 36.36 14.93 37.08
C GLU A 25 35.69 14.37 35.81
N GLU A 26 35.76 13.06 35.61
CA GLU A 26 35.05 12.41 34.52
C GLU A 26 33.53 12.52 34.69
N CYS A 27 33.01 12.31 35.89
CA CYS A 27 31.61 12.47 36.21
C CYS A 27 31.09 13.86 35.84
N ASP A 28 31.77 14.90 36.33
CA ASP A 28 31.44 16.32 36.10
C ASP A 28 31.51 16.67 34.61
N SER A 29 32.51 16.17 33.90
CA SER A 29 32.67 16.37 32.46
C SER A 29 31.53 15.71 31.66
N ILE A 30 31.22 14.42 31.92
CA ILE A 30 30.20 13.67 31.19
C ILE A 30 28.79 14.24 31.43
N GLN A 31 28.52 14.73 32.66
CA GLN A 31 27.22 15.33 32.98
C GLN A 31 26.94 16.63 32.20
N GLN A 32 27.96 17.35 31.79
CA GLN A 32 27.82 18.57 30.97
C GLN A 32 27.56 18.27 29.49
N VAL A 33 27.89 17.08 29.01
CA VAL A 33 27.66 16.71 27.61
C VAL A 33 26.15 16.62 27.33
N PRO A 34 25.61 17.31 26.32
CA PRO A 34 24.21 17.18 25.94
C PRO A 34 23.90 15.77 25.43
N ILE A 35 22.65 15.32 25.63
CA ILE A 35 22.21 14.03 25.07
C ILE A 35 22.04 14.19 23.56
N ALA A 36 22.96 13.65 22.78
CA ALA A 36 22.81 13.51 21.33
C ALA A 36 22.14 12.17 21.02
N LEU A 37 20.92 12.21 20.50
CA LEU A 37 20.18 11.02 20.08
C LEU A 37 20.37 10.79 18.58
N SER A 38 20.92 9.65 18.22
CA SER A 38 20.87 9.11 16.84
C SER A 38 19.61 8.26 16.67
N TYR A 39 18.45 8.80 17.03
CA TYR A 39 17.19 8.09 16.99
C TYR A 39 16.62 8.10 15.57
N GLN A 40 16.52 6.92 14.97
CA GLN A 40 15.84 6.70 13.70
C GLN A 40 14.53 5.94 13.96
N ILE A 41 13.42 6.55 13.57
CA ILE A 41 12.13 5.86 13.60
C ILE A 41 12.15 4.77 12.53
N GLN A 42 12.30 3.54 12.95
CA GLN A 42 12.08 2.38 12.08
C GLN A 42 10.57 2.09 12.05
N ASP A 43 9.92 2.63 11.05
CA ASP A 43 8.49 2.45 10.83
C ASP A 43 8.29 1.42 9.68
N HIS A 44 7.18 0.71 9.71
CA HIS A 44 6.82 -0.30 8.69
C HIS A 44 6.63 0.32 7.29
N ASN A 45 6.53 1.64 7.17
CA ASN A 45 6.45 2.35 5.90
C ASN A 45 7.83 2.62 5.28
N ALA A 46 8.91 2.53 6.08
CA ALA A 46 10.28 2.79 5.62
C ALA A 46 10.98 1.50 5.14
N GLY A 47 12.01 1.65 4.32
CA GLY A 47 12.80 0.54 3.77
C GLY A 47 12.22 -0.08 2.51
N LEU A 48 12.95 -1.03 1.96
CA LEU A 48 12.69 -1.66 0.67
C LEU A 48 11.47 -2.60 0.70
N GLY A 49 10.69 -2.65 -0.38
CA GLY A 49 9.56 -3.56 -0.54
C GLY A 49 8.39 -3.36 0.44
N PRO A 50 7.96 -2.13 0.77
CA PRO A 50 6.97 -1.93 1.82
C PRO A 50 5.61 -2.56 1.49
N TYR A 51 5.18 -2.57 0.23
CA TYR A 51 3.96 -3.26 -0.21
C TYR A 51 4.08 -4.78 -0.05
N PHE A 52 5.23 -5.35 -0.43
CA PHE A 52 5.50 -6.77 -0.27
C PHE A 52 5.51 -7.17 1.22
N ARG A 53 6.13 -6.36 2.08
CA ARG A 53 6.14 -6.60 3.53
C ARG A 53 4.74 -6.52 4.14
N ASP A 54 3.90 -5.57 3.69
CA ASP A 54 2.50 -5.50 4.13
C ASP A 54 1.70 -6.71 3.65
N MET A 55 1.92 -7.14 2.42
CA MET A 55 1.29 -8.36 1.88
C MET A 55 1.68 -9.58 2.72
N LEU A 56 2.97 -9.77 3.03
CA LEU A 56 3.43 -10.84 3.92
C LEU A 56 2.80 -10.76 5.32
N ARG A 57 2.78 -9.57 5.91
CA ARG A 57 2.16 -9.34 7.22
C ARG A 57 0.68 -9.75 7.22
N ARG A 58 -0.07 -9.36 6.21
CA ARG A 58 -1.50 -9.73 6.07
C ARG A 58 -1.67 -11.23 5.88
N THR A 59 -0.87 -11.84 5.01
CA THR A 59 -0.90 -13.27 4.75
C THR A 59 -0.61 -14.08 6.02
N MET A 60 0.45 -13.74 6.75
CA MET A 60 0.82 -14.44 7.98
C MET A 60 -0.19 -14.23 9.14
N ASN A 61 -0.86 -13.06 9.18
CA ASN A 61 -1.88 -12.75 10.19
C ASN A 61 -3.29 -13.19 9.77
N ALA A 62 -3.48 -13.78 8.61
CA ALA A 62 -4.80 -14.20 8.16
C ALA A 62 -5.44 -15.12 9.19
N LYS A 63 -6.74 -14.95 9.41
CA LYS A 63 -7.54 -15.79 10.28
C LYS A 63 -8.20 -16.88 9.45
N GLU A 64 -8.60 -17.95 10.12
CA GLU A 64 -9.41 -18.98 9.49
C GLU A 64 -10.65 -18.38 8.84
N PRO A 65 -10.89 -18.62 7.55
CA PRO A 65 -12.01 -18.06 6.84
C PRO A 65 -13.36 -18.55 7.40
N LYS A 66 -14.26 -17.62 7.63
CA LYS A 66 -15.64 -17.92 8.02
C LYS A 66 -16.59 -17.39 6.97
N ARG A 67 -17.49 -18.23 6.43
CA ARG A 67 -18.39 -17.83 5.33
C ARG A 67 -19.15 -16.51 5.61
N SER A 68 -19.56 -16.29 6.86
CA SER A 68 -20.28 -15.08 7.29
C SER A 68 -19.47 -13.78 7.17
N SER A 69 -18.15 -13.87 6.99
CA SER A 69 -17.28 -12.70 6.85
C SER A 69 -17.10 -12.21 5.41
N TYR A 70 -17.66 -12.94 4.45
CA TYR A 70 -17.47 -12.67 3.01
C TYR A 70 -18.78 -12.32 2.33
N ALA A 71 -18.78 -11.25 1.55
CA ALA A 71 -19.91 -10.85 0.74
C ALA A 71 -20.11 -11.78 -0.48
N GLN A 72 -18.99 -12.20 -1.12
CA GLN A 72 -18.98 -13.10 -2.27
C GLN A 72 -18.54 -14.50 -1.84
N TYR A 73 -19.16 -15.53 -2.42
CA TYR A 73 -18.82 -16.92 -2.13
C TYR A 73 -17.45 -17.30 -2.67
N GLU A 74 -17.11 -16.78 -3.84
CA GLU A 74 -15.84 -17.01 -4.52
C GLU A 74 -14.64 -16.54 -3.67
N ASP A 75 -14.74 -15.37 -3.04
CA ASP A 75 -13.70 -14.84 -2.16
C ASP A 75 -13.50 -15.76 -0.94
N TYR A 76 -14.59 -16.29 -0.38
CA TYR A 76 -14.52 -17.27 0.71
C TYR A 76 -13.83 -18.56 0.28
N VAL A 77 -14.15 -19.09 -0.89
CA VAL A 77 -13.53 -20.32 -1.43
C VAL A 77 -12.04 -20.11 -1.65
N VAL A 78 -11.64 -18.98 -2.26
CA VAL A 78 -10.22 -18.66 -2.50
C VAL A 78 -9.44 -18.60 -1.19
N ASP A 79 -9.94 -17.88 -0.19
CA ASP A 79 -9.26 -17.77 1.10
C ASP A 79 -9.27 -19.09 1.88
N SER A 80 -10.31 -19.92 1.73
CA SER A 80 -10.37 -21.25 2.32
C SER A 80 -9.32 -22.20 1.74
N LEU A 81 -9.13 -22.18 0.43
CA LEU A 81 -8.07 -22.93 -0.24
C LEU A 81 -6.70 -22.43 0.18
N GLN A 82 -6.50 -21.11 0.26
CA GLN A 82 -5.25 -20.54 0.81
C GLN A 82 -5.00 -20.99 2.25
N TRP A 83 -6.05 -21.02 3.07
CA TRP A 83 -5.92 -21.51 4.45
C TRP A 83 -5.54 -22.99 4.50
N ALA A 84 -6.11 -23.83 3.67
CA ALA A 84 -5.86 -25.27 3.66
C ALA A 84 -4.46 -25.59 3.10
N ASP A 85 -4.11 -25.03 1.95
CA ASP A 85 -2.98 -25.50 1.15
C ASP A 85 -1.71 -24.66 1.32
N ASN A 86 -1.84 -23.38 1.74
CA ASN A 86 -0.71 -22.49 1.90
C ASN A 86 -0.27 -22.43 3.37
N ALA A 87 0.83 -23.07 3.70
CA ALA A 87 1.38 -23.08 5.06
C ALA A 87 1.71 -21.66 5.60
N PHE A 88 1.95 -20.70 4.73
CA PHE A 88 2.23 -19.31 5.10
C PHE A 88 0.98 -18.51 5.43
N TYR A 89 -0.16 -18.87 4.84
CA TYR A 89 -1.44 -18.19 5.06
C TYR A 89 -1.95 -18.50 6.47
N GLY A 90 -2.02 -17.47 7.31
CA GLY A 90 -2.42 -17.62 8.71
C GLY A 90 -1.37 -18.24 9.63
N TRP A 91 -0.09 -18.27 9.24
CA TRP A 91 0.97 -18.94 9.99
C TRP A 91 1.02 -18.52 11.47
N LEU A 92 0.86 -17.23 11.80
CA LEU A 92 0.85 -16.71 13.16
C LEU A 92 -0.38 -17.16 13.98
N ASN A 93 -1.45 -17.59 13.32
CA ASN A 93 -2.65 -18.10 13.95
C ASN A 93 -2.68 -19.63 14.05
N LYS A 94 -1.95 -20.32 13.16
CA LYS A 94 -1.82 -21.79 13.14
C LYS A 94 -0.75 -22.30 14.07
N ASN A 95 0.25 -21.47 14.40
CA ASN A 95 1.41 -21.90 15.18
C ASN A 95 1.46 -21.20 16.54
N THR A 96 1.95 -21.94 17.54
CA THR A 96 2.16 -21.47 18.91
C THR A 96 3.61 -21.69 19.33
N LYS A 97 4.07 -20.89 20.28
CA LYS A 97 5.37 -21.09 20.93
C LYS A 97 5.32 -22.28 21.91
N ALA A 98 6.46 -22.65 22.44
CA ALA A 98 6.57 -23.73 23.43
C ALA A 98 5.75 -23.47 24.70
N ASP A 99 5.52 -22.21 25.06
CA ASP A 99 4.71 -21.75 26.18
C ASP A 99 3.19 -21.71 25.88
N GLY A 100 2.78 -22.10 24.67
CA GLY A 100 1.39 -22.06 24.20
C GLY A 100 0.93 -20.68 23.70
N SER A 101 1.73 -19.64 23.82
CA SER A 101 1.39 -18.30 23.31
C SER A 101 1.54 -18.21 21.79
N LYS A 102 0.79 -17.32 21.15
CA LYS A 102 0.91 -17.09 19.69
C LYS A 102 2.16 -16.27 19.37
N TYR A 103 2.72 -16.53 18.20
CA TYR A 103 3.79 -15.70 17.66
C TYR A 103 3.32 -14.29 17.32
N ASN A 104 4.20 -13.32 17.56
CA ASN A 104 4.00 -11.92 17.20
C ASN A 104 5.08 -11.48 16.21
N LEU A 105 4.67 -11.04 15.03
CA LEU A 105 5.58 -10.66 13.95
C LEU A 105 6.56 -9.54 14.33
N ASP A 106 6.11 -8.62 15.19
CA ASP A 106 6.87 -7.42 15.55
C ASP A 106 7.74 -7.59 16.81
N LYS A 107 7.51 -8.65 17.62
CA LYS A 107 8.16 -8.80 18.92
C LYS A 107 9.05 -10.02 19.05
N ASP A 108 8.79 -11.09 18.29
CA ASP A 108 9.42 -12.39 18.52
C ASP A 108 10.66 -12.64 17.64
N GLY A 109 11.14 -11.62 16.92
CA GLY A 109 12.40 -11.70 16.15
C GLY A 109 12.37 -12.73 15.02
N LEU A 110 11.22 -13.00 14.44
CA LEU A 110 11.07 -13.97 13.36
C LEU A 110 11.92 -13.61 12.14
N ARG A 111 12.66 -14.59 11.61
CA ARG A 111 13.43 -14.47 10.37
C ARG A 111 12.61 -15.01 9.21
N ILE A 112 12.22 -14.14 8.27
CA ILE A 112 11.41 -14.51 7.12
C ILE A 112 12.29 -14.46 5.87
N TYR A 113 12.54 -15.60 5.27
CA TYR A 113 13.29 -15.72 4.02
C TYR A 113 12.31 -15.62 2.86
N THR A 114 12.62 -14.75 1.90
CA THR A 114 11.76 -14.46 0.74
C THR A 114 12.52 -14.67 -0.57
N THR A 115 11.78 -14.71 -1.66
CA THR A 115 12.34 -14.84 -3.02
C THR A 115 12.73 -13.52 -3.64
N ILE A 116 12.47 -12.40 -2.96
CA ILE A 116 12.79 -11.05 -3.44
C ILE A 116 14.30 -10.89 -3.61
N ASN A 117 14.70 -10.43 -4.79
CA ASN A 117 16.07 -10.01 -5.07
C ASN A 117 16.24 -8.54 -4.69
N TYR A 118 17.14 -8.24 -3.76
CA TYR A 118 17.37 -6.89 -3.25
C TYR A 118 17.66 -5.87 -4.36
N LYS A 119 18.54 -6.20 -5.31
CA LYS A 119 18.94 -5.30 -6.39
C LYS A 119 17.77 -5.04 -7.35
N MET A 120 17.04 -6.10 -7.74
CA MET A 120 15.88 -5.98 -8.62
C MET A 120 14.77 -5.16 -7.96
N GLN A 121 14.51 -5.39 -6.68
CA GLN A 121 13.53 -4.61 -5.92
C GLN A 121 13.90 -3.12 -5.88
N LYS A 122 15.16 -2.81 -5.58
CA LYS A 122 15.68 -1.44 -5.57
C LYS A 122 15.50 -0.76 -6.92
N TYR A 123 15.93 -1.42 -8.00
CA TYR A 123 15.78 -0.87 -9.36
C TYR A 123 14.31 -0.68 -9.75
N ALA A 124 13.43 -1.59 -9.36
CA ALA A 124 12.00 -1.45 -9.63
C ALA A 124 11.38 -0.24 -8.92
N GLU A 125 11.72 -0.01 -7.64
CA GLU A 125 11.25 1.16 -6.90
C GLU A 125 11.82 2.47 -7.47
N GLU A 126 13.10 2.49 -7.82
CA GLU A 126 13.76 3.64 -8.46
C GLU A 126 13.13 3.95 -9.82
N ALA A 127 12.90 2.95 -10.66
CA ALA A 127 12.27 3.11 -11.97
C ALA A 127 10.85 3.67 -11.87
N VAL A 128 10.03 3.14 -10.93
CA VAL A 128 8.69 3.66 -10.68
C VAL A 128 8.75 5.11 -10.20
N ALA A 129 9.64 5.45 -9.28
CA ALA A 129 9.79 6.81 -8.78
C ALA A 129 10.27 7.78 -9.87
N GLU A 130 11.19 7.35 -10.72
CA GLU A 130 11.75 8.16 -11.80
C GLU A 130 10.70 8.41 -12.88
N HIS A 131 10.15 7.38 -13.48
CA HIS A 131 9.22 7.53 -14.61
C HIS A 131 7.88 8.14 -14.20
N LEU A 132 7.31 7.74 -13.06
CA LEU A 132 6.10 8.39 -12.59
C LEU A 132 6.36 9.84 -12.16
N GLY A 133 7.36 10.05 -11.31
CA GLY A 133 7.55 11.34 -10.65
C GLY A 133 8.13 12.40 -11.55
N LYS A 134 9.18 12.06 -12.34
CA LYS A 134 9.88 13.05 -13.16
C LYS A 134 9.13 13.38 -14.46
N ASP A 135 8.52 12.37 -15.09
CA ASP A 135 8.00 12.49 -16.45
C ASP A 135 6.48 12.43 -16.50
N LEU A 136 5.89 11.28 -16.23
CA LEU A 136 4.47 11.01 -16.47
C LEU A 136 3.55 11.88 -15.62
N GLN A 137 3.86 12.08 -14.33
CA GLN A 137 3.02 12.88 -13.45
C GLN A 137 2.96 14.35 -13.87
N LYS A 138 4.08 14.90 -14.34
CA LYS A 138 4.13 16.28 -14.83
C LYS A 138 3.29 16.44 -16.10
N SER A 139 3.40 15.50 -17.04
CA SER A 139 2.60 15.49 -18.26
C SER A 139 1.12 15.33 -17.94
N PHE A 140 0.76 14.40 -17.07
CA PHE A 140 -0.61 14.20 -16.63
C PHE A 140 -1.21 15.45 -15.97
N TRP A 141 -0.48 16.13 -15.07
CA TRP A 141 -0.95 17.38 -14.47
C TRP A 141 -1.07 18.52 -15.48
N ARG A 142 -0.25 18.53 -16.55
CA ARG A 142 -0.38 19.48 -17.64
C ARG A 142 -1.70 19.30 -18.39
N ASP A 143 -2.04 18.04 -18.69
CA ASP A 143 -3.30 17.69 -19.35
C ASP A 143 -4.51 17.97 -18.47
N LEU A 144 -4.42 17.66 -17.17
CA LEU A 144 -5.50 17.94 -16.21
C LEU A 144 -5.84 19.42 -16.08
N ARG A 145 -4.91 20.34 -16.39
CA ARG A 145 -5.22 21.80 -16.33
C ARG A 145 -6.38 22.20 -17.21
N TRP A 146 -6.54 21.51 -18.32
CA TRP A 146 -7.56 21.80 -19.33
C TRP A 146 -8.87 21.05 -19.10
N LYS A 147 -8.92 20.13 -18.14
CA LYS A 147 -10.10 19.34 -17.82
C LYS A 147 -11.06 20.11 -16.92
N LYS A 148 -12.35 20.10 -17.28
CA LYS A 148 -13.44 20.76 -16.54
C LYS A 148 -13.64 20.10 -15.17
N ASN A 149 -13.68 18.76 -15.16
CA ASN A 149 -14.02 17.94 -13.98
C ASN A 149 -12.80 17.39 -13.23
N LYS A 150 -11.62 18.03 -13.38
CA LYS A 150 -10.36 17.55 -12.75
C LYS A 150 -10.52 17.26 -11.26
N PRO A 151 -9.95 16.16 -10.77
CA PRO A 151 -9.10 15.16 -11.45
C PRO A 151 -9.87 14.06 -12.19
N PHE A 152 -11.16 14.16 -12.30
CA PHE A 152 -12.03 13.19 -12.98
C PHE A 152 -12.05 13.45 -14.49
N SER A 153 -12.45 12.42 -15.26
CA SER A 153 -12.71 12.59 -16.70
C SER A 153 -13.91 13.52 -16.93
N ASP A 154 -13.88 14.26 -18.03
CA ASP A 154 -15.00 15.11 -18.44
C ASP A 154 -16.24 14.29 -18.87
N ASP A 155 -16.05 12.99 -19.17
CA ASP A 155 -17.13 12.06 -19.52
C ASP A 155 -17.91 11.52 -18.31
N ILE A 156 -17.50 11.88 -17.09
CA ILE A 156 -18.15 11.42 -15.87
C ILE A 156 -19.22 12.45 -15.45
N GLU A 157 -20.44 11.97 -15.25
CA GLU A 157 -21.54 12.78 -14.79
C GLU A 157 -21.31 13.36 -13.38
N PRO A 158 -21.76 14.60 -13.11
CA PRO A 158 -21.56 15.27 -11.83
C PRO A 158 -22.04 14.47 -10.62
N GLU A 159 -23.17 13.77 -10.75
CA GLU A 159 -23.74 12.91 -9.70
C GLU A 159 -22.80 11.76 -9.33
N MET A 160 -22.12 11.18 -10.30
CA MET A 160 -21.13 10.15 -10.08
C MET A 160 -19.89 10.70 -9.35
N ILE A 161 -19.45 11.92 -9.72
CA ILE A 161 -18.35 12.61 -9.02
C ILE A 161 -18.71 12.84 -7.56
N ASP A 162 -19.93 13.30 -7.27
CA ASP A 162 -20.41 13.48 -5.90
C ASP A 162 -20.44 12.16 -5.11
N GLN A 163 -20.88 11.09 -5.72
CA GLN A 163 -20.84 9.74 -5.11
C GLN A 163 -19.40 9.29 -4.79
N LEU A 164 -18.48 9.47 -5.73
CA LEU A 164 -17.06 9.15 -5.54
C LEU A 164 -16.41 9.97 -4.43
N MET A 165 -16.74 11.26 -4.35
CA MET A 165 -16.24 12.14 -3.28
C MET A 165 -16.86 11.78 -1.92
N LYS A 166 -18.17 11.50 -1.87
CA LYS A 166 -18.87 11.03 -0.66
C LYS A 166 -18.26 9.72 -0.13
N GLN A 167 -17.98 8.77 -1.02
CA GLN A 167 -17.32 7.52 -0.66
C GLN A 167 -15.89 7.76 -0.15
N ALA A 168 -15.10 8.61 -0.81
CA ALA A 168 -13.75 8.93 -0.39
C ALA A 168 -13.72 9.62 0.99
N ARG A 169 -14.65 10.52 1.28
CA ARG A 169 -14.80 11.12 2.61
C ARG A 169 -15.07 10.06 3.67
N ARG A 170 -16.03 9.14 3.42
CA ARG A 170 -16.39 8.06 4.36
C ARG A 170 -15.23 7.12 4.68
N TRP A 171 -14.33 6.90 3.73
CA TRP A 171 -13.16 6.04 3.93
C TRP A 171 -11.98 6.75 4.60
N SER A 172 -12.05 8.05 4.79
CA SER A 172 -10.98 8.80 5.44
C SER A 172 -10.96 8.59 6.95
N ASP A 173 -9.76 8.68 7.54
CA ASP A 173 -9.59 8.64 9.00
C ASP A 173 -10.33 9.79 9.68
N ARG A 174 -10.35 10.97 9.07
CA ARG A 174 -11.11 12.12 9.57
C ARG A 174 -12.57 11.78 9.80
N TYR A 175 -13.23 11.20 8.80
CA TYR A 175 -14.64 10.80 8.93
C TYR A 175 -14.83 9.77 10.05
N ARG A 176 -14.00 8.71 10.07
CA ARG A 176 -14.11 7.63 11.06
C ARG A 176 -13.91 8.14 12.48
N ILE A 177 -12.89 8.98 12.71
CA ILE A 177 -12.60 9.55 14.03
C ILE A 177 -13.72 10.49 14.47
N MET A 178 -14.17 11.42 13.63
CA MET A 178 -15.26 12.33 13.97
C MET A 178 -16.56 11.58 14.25
N LYS A 179 -16.87 10.55 13.46
CA LYS A 179 -18.07 9.71 13.69
C LYS A 179 -17.99 8.95 15.01
N ALA A 180 -16.84 8.37 15.32
CA ALA A 180 -16.60 7.69 16.60
C ALA A 180 -16.72 8.64 17.79
N ASN A 181 -16.39 9.92 17.64
CA ASN A 181 -16.52 10.96 18.65
C ASN A 181 -17.93 11.59 18.70
N GLY A 182 -18.91 11.03 17.99
CA GLY A 182 -20.30 11.45 18.06
C GLY A 182 -20.66 12.69 17.21
N ALA A 183 -19.78 13.13 16.29
CA ALA A 183 -20.07 14.25 15.41
C ALA A 183 -21.23 13.94 14.45
N SER A 184 -22.10 14.93 14.24
CA SER A 184 -23.18 14.83 13.26
C SER A 184 -22.65 14.86 11.81
N GLU A 185 -23.43 14.33 10.86
CA GLU A 185 -23.07 14.35 9.44
C GLU A 185 -22.85 15.79 8.92
N ALA A 186 -23.59 16.77 9.43
CA ALA A 186 -23.43 18.17 9.07
C ALA A 186 -22.07 18.73 9.55
N GLN A 187 -21.68 18.44 10.79
CA GLN A 187 -20.39 18.83 11.35
C GLN A 187 -19.23 18.16 10.59
N ILE A 188 -19.36 16.87 10.29
CA ILE A 188 -18.35 16.13 9.50
C ILE A 188 -18.22 16.78 8.13
N ARG A 189 -19.33 17.02 7.40
CA ARG A 189 -19.30 17.65 6.08
C ARG A 189 -18.62 19.02 6.14
N LYS A 190 -18.98 19.86 7.12
CA LYS A 190 -18.36 21.18 7.31
C LYS A 190 -16.84 21.07 7.47
N SER A 191 -16.37 20.10 8.25
CA SER A 191 -14.93 19.88 8.48
C SER A 191 -14.14 19.55 7.22
N PHE A 192 -14.78 19.04 6.16
CA PHE A 192 -14.13 18.76 4.88
C PHE A 192 -13.96 19.99 3.99
N SER A 193 -14.73 21.07 4.24
CA SER A 193 -14.66 22.36 3.50
C SER A 193 -13.75 23.38 4.18
N GLU A 194 -13.32 23.15 5.41
CA GLU A 194 -12.48 24.08 6.16
C GLU A 194 -10.99 23.78 5.91
N PRO A 195 -10.17 24.80 5.55
CA PRO A 195 -8.74 24.60 5.37
C PRO A 195 -8.05 24.20 6.68
N VAL A 196 -7.20 23.19 6.61
CA VAL A 196 -6.39 22.73 7.74
C VAL A 196 -4.94 22.53 7.31
N LYS A 197 -4.00 22.69 8.23
CA LYS A 197 -2.60 22.36 7.99
C LYS A 197 -2.47 20.85 7.82
N MET A 198 -1.85 20.41 6.74
CA MET A 198 -1.65 19.00 6.44
C MET A 198 -0.38 18.74 5.68
N ARG A 199 0.14 17.53 5.84
CA ARG A 199 1.28 17.03 5.09
C ARG A 199 0.79 16.11 3.99
N LEU A 200 1.12 16.45 2.75
CA LEU A 200 0.74 15.70 1.56
C LEU A 200 1.96 15.07 0.88
N PHE A 201 1.73 13.98 0.16
CA PHE A 201 2.75 13.40 -0.69
C PHE A 201 3.18 14.38 -1.78
N SER A 202 4.45 14.41 -2.08
CA SER A 202 5.00 15.16 -3.21
C SER A 202 6.19 14.41 -3.81
N TRP A 203 6.33 14.50 -5.13
CA TRP A 203 7.51 13.98 -5.85
C TRP A 203 8.78 14.84 -5.66
N ASN A 204 8.77 15.80 -4.75
CA ASN A 204 9.97 16.57 -4.42
C ASN A 204 11.00 15.71 -3.64
N LYS A 205 12.20 16.26 -3.43
CA LYS A 205 13.30 15.57 -2.75
C LYS A 205 12.93 15.08 -1.33
N ASN A 206 12.02 15.77 -0.64
CA ASN A 206 11.59 15.41 0.71
C ASN A 206 10.47 14.34 0.71
N GLY A 207 9.84 14.07 -0.43
CA GLY A 207 8.72 13.13 -0.54
C GLY A 207 7.40 13.67 0.01
N TYR A 208 7.35 14.91 0.49
CA TYR A 208 6.14 15.55 1.00
C TYR A 208 6.18 17.08 0.88
N VAL A 209 5.00 17.68 1.07
CA VAL A 209 4.81 19.12 1.20
C VAL A 209 3.85 19.41 2.34
N ASP A 210 4.20 20.39 3.18
CA ASP A 210 3.30 20.92 4.21
C ASP A 210 2.52 22.10 3.62
N THR A 211 1.20 22.06 3.74
CA THR A 211 0.30 23.06 3.10
C THR A 211 -0.95 23.29 3.93
N LEU A 212 -1.63 24.41 3.65
CA LEU A 212 -2.97 24.70 4.15
C LEU A 212 -3.98 24.41 3.02
N MET A 213 -4.85 23.42 3.22
CA MET A 213 -5.78 22.96 2.18
C MET A 213 -7.03 22.37 2.83
N THR A 214 -8.16 22.39 2.10
CA THR A 214 -9.34 21.68 2.58
C THR A 214 -9.16 20.17 2.46
N PRO A 215 -9.73 19.35 3.35
CA PRO A 215 -9.71 17.90 3.20
C PRO A 215 -10.31 17.40 1.86
N ASP A 216 -11.33 18.08 1.35
CA ASP A 216 -11.90 17.77 0.03
C ASP A 216 -10.90 17.99 -1.11
N ASP A 217 -10.17 19.08 -1.09
CA ASP A 217 -9.13 19.34 -2.09
C ASP A 217 -7.97 18.37 -1.95
N SER A 218 -7.64 17.93 -0.72
CA SER A 218 -6.63 16.90 -0.51
C SER A 218 -7.04 15.56 -1.13
N ILE A 219 -8.32 15.19 -1.06
CA ILE A 219 -8.85 13.99 -1.74
C ILE A 219 -8.66 14.11 -3.25
N LYS A 220 -9.04 15.26 -3.84
CA LYS A 220 -8.84 15.53 -5.28
C LYS A 220 -7.35 15.51 -5.66
N TYR A 221 -6.50 16.08 -4.81
CA TYR A 221 -5.05 16.07 -4.98
C TYR A 221 -4.51 14.63 -5.07
N TYR A 222 -4.88 13.76 -4.13
CA TYR A 222 -4.48 12.35 -4.17
C TYR A 222 -5.06 11.57 -5.37
N LYS A 223 -6.27 11.91 -5.81
CA LYS A 223 -6.88 11.35 -7.03
C LYS A 223 -6.17 11.79 -8.31
N SER A 224 -5.48 12.94 -8.30
CA SER A 224 -4.68 13.43 -9.43
C SER A 224 -3.28 12.80 -9.54
N HIS A 225 -2.93 11.86 -8.65
CA HIS A 225 -1.68 11.13 -8.74
C HIS A 225 -1.84 9.84 -9.54
N LEU A 226 -0.94 9.64 -10.48
CA LEU A 226 -0.85 8.39 -11.24
C LEU A 226 -0.49 7.22 -10.31
N ARG A 227 -1.01 6.06 -10.64
CA ARG A 227 -0.72 4.80 -9.94
C ARG A 227 0.03 3.89 -10.89
N ALA A 228 1.01 3.19 -10.35
CA ALA A 228 1.72 2.13 -11.07
C ALA A 228 1.86 0.91 -10.17
N ALA A 229 1.94 -0.24 -10.79
CA ALA A 229 2.31 -1.49 -10.16
C ALA A 229 3.35 -2.18 -11.03
N PHE A 230 4.30 -2.85 -10.39
CA PHE A 230 5.32 -3.62 -11.09
C PHE A 230 5.60 -4.90 -10.31
N MET A 231 5.67 -6.01 -11.02
CA MET A 231 6.07 -7.29 -10.46
C MET A 231 6.97 -8.03 -11.45
N ALA A 232 8.11 -8.51 -10.96
CA ALA A 232 8.99 -9.40 -11.73
C ALA A 232 8.94 -10.81 -11.16
N ILE A 233 8.68 -11.78 -12.03
CA ILE A 233 8.58 -13.19 -11.69
C ILE A 233 9.62 -13.96 -12.50
N GLU A 234 10.30 -14.89 -11.85
CA GLU A 234 11.18 -15.85 -12.52
C GLU A 234 10.32 -16.93 -13.19
N PRO A 235 10.40 -17.09 -14.52
CA PRO A 235 9.45 -17.94 -15.24
C PRO A 235 9.56 -19.44 -14.91
N HIS A 236 10.75 -19.92 -14.54
CA HIS A 236 10.97 -21.35 -14.25
C HIS A 236 10.45 -21.78 -12.87
N THR A 237 10.52 -20.90 -11.89
CA THR A 237 10.18 -21.21 -10.50
C THR A 237 8.89 -20.56 -10.02
N GLY A 238 8.38 -19.54 -10.75
CA GLY A 238 7.27 -18.71 -10.31
C GLY A 238 7.62 -17.75 -9.16
N HIS A 239 8.90 -17.66 -8.78
CA HIS A 239 9.32 -16.84 -7.65
C HIS A 239 9.25 -15.34 -7.97
N ILE A 240 8.63 -14.58 -7.09
CA ILE A 240 8.58 -13.12 -7.17
C ILE A 240 9.95 -12.56 -6.79
N LYS A 241 10.60 -11.86 -7.72
CA LYS A 241 11.93 -11.25 -7.55
C LYS A 241 11.86 -9.76 -7.23
N ALA A 242 10.80 -9.07 -7.67
CA ALA A 242 10.53 -7.68 -7.31
C ALA A 242 9.03 -7.42 -7.24
N TYR A 243 8.61 -6.51 -6.35
CA TYR A 243 7.20 -6.23 -6.09
C TYR A 243 7.00 -4.77 -5.67
N VAL A 244 6.37 -3.97 -6.53
CA VAL A 244 6.05 -2.56 -6.28
C VAL A 244 4.55 -2.35 -6.46
N GLY A 245 3.81 -2.21 -5.39
CA GLY A 245 2.36 -2.09 -5.40
C GLY A 245 1.83 -0.67 -5.66
N GLY A 246 2.70 0.33 -5.67
CA GLY A 246 2.30 1.73 -5.87
C GLY A 246 3.46 2.71 -5.71
N PRO A 247 3.21 4.01 -5.91
CA PRO A 247 4.24 5.03 -5.95
C PRO A 247 4.92 5.31 -4.60
N ASN A 248 4.20 5.17 -3.50
CA ASN A 248 4.73 5.40 -2.15
C ASN A 248 3.80 4.79 -1.11
N TYR A 249 4.25 3.79 -0.38
CA TYR A 249 3.43 3.04 0.56
C TYR A 249 2.91 3.88 1.75
N ARG A 250 3.64 4.90 2.18
CA ARG A 250 3.23 5.76 3.30
C ARG A 250 1.92 6.50 3.01
N TYR A 251 1.76 6.98 1.76
CA TYR A 251 0.63 7.81 1.34
C TYR A 251 -0.38 7.07 0.49
N PHE A 252 0.01 5.97 -0.15
CA PHE A 252 -0.81 5.19 -1.07
C PHE A 252 -0.83 3.74 -0.63
N LYS A 253 -1.73 3.40 0.29
CA LYS A 253 -1.83 2.06 0.88
C LYS A 253 -2.43 1.00 -0.04
N TYR A 254 -3.14 1.43 -1.09
CA TYR A 254 -3.76 0.52 -2.05
C TYR A 254 -2.69 -0.17 -2.89
N ASP A 255 -2.63 -1.49 -2.78
CA ASP A 255 -1.69 -2.33 -3.52
C ASP A 255 -2.27 -2.66 -4.90
N ASN A 256 -1.75 -1.99 -5.93
CA ASN A 256 -2.25 -2.17 -7.30
C ASN A 256 -1.83 -3.50 -7.93
N VAL A 257 -0.81 -4.19 -7.41
CA VAL A 257 -0.45 -5.54 -7.86
C VAL A 257 -1.53 -6.53 -7.44
N ARG A 258 -1.93 -6.50 -6.17
CA ARG A 258 -2.85 -7.49 -5.61
C ARG A 258 -4.33 -7.11 -5.78
N GLN A 259 -4.65 -5.82 -5.61
CA GLN A 259 -6.03 -5.34 -5.52
C GLN A 259 -6.51 -4.65 -6.79
N GLY A 260 -5.59 -4.27 -7.68
CA GLY A 260 -5.88 -3.52 -8.90
C GLY A 260 -6.64 -4.37 -9.91
N LYS A 261 -7.95 -4.17 -9.99
CA LYS A 261 -8.78 -4.77 -11.05
C LYS A 261 -8.80 -3.84 -12.26
N ARG A 262 -8.40 -4.35 -13.42
CA ARG A 262 -8.36 -3.63 -14.69
C ARG A 262 -8.89 -4.51 -15.80
N GLN A 263 -9.44 -3.88 -16.83
CA GLN A 263 -9.77 -4.60 -18.07
C GLN A 263 -8.49 -5.15 -18.69
N VAL A 264 -8.45 -6.45 -18.93
CA VAL A 264 -7.25 -7.15 -19.37
C VAL A 264 -6.83 -6.77 -20.79
N GLY A 265 -7.78 -6.43 -21.66
CA GLY A 265 -7.50 -6.12 -23.06
C GLY A 265 -6.71 -7.23 -23.73
N SER A 266 -5.72 -6.87 -24.55
CA SER A 266 -4.86 -7.81 -25.27
C SER A 266 -3.95 -8.68 -24.38
N THR A 267 -3.81 -8.38 -23.11
CA THR A 267 -3.02 -9.22 -22.18
C THR A 267 -3.66 -10.57 -21.89
N ILE A 268 -4.94 -10.77 -22.27
CA ILE A 268 -5.61 -12.08 -22.21
C ILE A 268 -5.15 -13.03 -23.29
N LYS A 269 -4.60 -12.53 -24.41
CA LYS A 269 -4.27 -13.35 -25.59
C LYS A 269 -3.33 -14.53 -25.31
N PRO A 270 -2.24 -14.40 -24.52
CA PRO A 270 -1.40 -15.55 -24.17
C PRO A 270 -2.19 -16.69 -23.53
N PHE A 271 -3.11 -16.37 -22.63
CA PHE A 271 -3.98 -17.38 -21.98
C PHE A 271 -4.95 -18.01 -22.97
N LEU A 272 -5.58 -17.20 -23.84
CA LEU A 272 -6.49 -17.68 -24.86
C LEU A 272 -5.80 -18.60 -25.87
N TYR A 273 -4.60 -18.23 -26.33
CA TYR A 273 -3.85 -19.08 -27.27
C TYR A 273 -3.33 -20.35 -26.60
N THR A 274 -2.93 -20.28 -25.31
CA THR A 274 -2.55 -21.50 -24.56
C THR A 274 -3.72 -22.47 -24.48
N LEU A 275 -4.90 -21.98 -24.14
CA LEU A 275 -6.12 -22.80 -24.13
C LEU A 275 -6.41 -23.40 -25.53
N ALA A 276 -6.36 -22.58 -26.57
CA ALA A 276 -6.59 -23.05 -27.93
C ALA A 276 -5.62 -24.17 -28.34
N MET A 277 -4.33 -24.05 -27.96
CA MET A 277 -3.34 -25.11 -28.20
C MET A 277 -3.64 -26.37 -27.38
N GLN A 278 -4.11 -26.25 -26.14
CA GLN A 278 -4.54 -27.39 -25.33
C GLN A 278 -5.75 -28.12 -25.93
N GLU A 279 -6.62 -27.36 -26.57
CA GLU A 279 -7.81 -27.89 -27.29
C GLU A 279 -7.44 -28.42 -28.70
N GLY A 280 -6.16 -28.50 -29.04
CA GLY A 280 -5.68 -29.12 -30.29
C GLY A 280 -5.45 -28.15 -31.45
N MET A 281 -5.65 -26.86 -31.28
CA MET A 281 -5.29 -25.87 -32.29
C MET A 281 -3.79 -25.70 -32.39
N THR A 282 -3.31 -25.36 -33.60
CA THR A 282 -1.90 -25.07 -33.86
C THR A 282 -1.69 -23.60 -34.24
N PRO A 283 -0.48 -23.05 -34.14
CA PRO A 283 -0.19 -21.70 -34.62
C PRO A 283 -0.44 -21.47 -36.12
N CYS A 284 -0.58 -22.56 -36.89
CA CYS A 284 -0.83 -22.53 -38.32
C CYS A 284 -2.32 -22.55 -38.69
N ASP A 285 -3.22 -22.79 -37.73
CA ASP A 285 -4.64 -22.81 -37.95
C ASP A 285 -5.17 -21.43 -38.34
N ARG A 286 -6.04 -21.39 -39.32
CA ARG A 286 -6.60 -20.17 -39.87
C ARG A 286 -8.06 -20.04 -39.52
N VAL A 287 -8.45 -18.87 -39.04
CA VAL A 287 -9.85 -18.49 -38.79
C VAL A 287 -10.26 -17.45 -39.82
N VAL A 288 -11.45 -17.62 -40.41
CA VAL A 288 -11.95 -16.67 -41.39
C VAL A 288 -12.29 -15.34 -40.72
N ASN A 289 -11.74 -14.26 -41.26
CA ASN A 289 -11.99 -12.91 -40.76
C ASN A 289 -13.30 -12.35 -41.37
N VAL A 290 -14.41 -12.80 -40.86
CA VAL A 290 -15.74 -12.29 -41.23
C VAL A 290 -16.46 -11.79 -39.99
N PRO A 291 -17.34 -10.76 -40.12
CA PRO A 291 -18.18 -10.33 -39.01
C PRO A 291 -19.03 -11.48 -38.49
N GLN A 292 -18.93 -11.78 -37.22
CA GLN A 292 -19.78 -12.78 -36.57
C GLN A 292 -20.76 -12.08 -35.66
N THR A 293 -22.04 -12.45 -35.79
CA THR A 293 -23.10 -11.91 -34.94
C THR A 293 -23.39 -12.89 -33.81
N PHE A 294 -23.31 -12.42 -32.59
CA PHE A 294 -23.60 -13.18 -31.37
C PHE A 294 -24.96 -12.78 -30.82
N LEU A 295 -25.70 -13.73 -30.32
CA LEU A 295 -26.91 -13.50 -29.54
C LEU A 295 -26.49 -13.39 -28.06
N VAL A 296 -26.66 -12.21 -27.47
CA VAL A 296 -26.29 -11.94 -26.04
C VAL A 296 -27.52 -11.34 -25.37
N ASN A 297 -28.06 -12.01 -24.36
CA ASN A 297 -29.26 -11.55 -23.61
C ASN A 297 -30.39 -11.08 -24.53
N ASP A 298 -30.81 -11.92 -25.47
CA ASP A 298 -31.89 -11.66 -26.48
C ASP A 298 -31.63 -10.48 -27.41
N THR A 299 -30.41 -9.94 -27.42
CA THR A 299 -29.97 -8.91 -28.37
C THR A 299 -28.83 -9.42 -29.24
N THR A 300 -28.84 -9.02 -30.53
CA THR A 300 -27.73 -9.35 -31.45
C THR A 300 -26.60 -8.35 -31.30
N TRP A 301 -25.39 -8.86 -31.16
CA TRP A 301 -24.18 -8.06 -31.10
C TRP A 301 -23.18 -8.54 -32.14
N THR A 302 -22.69 -7.62 -32.96
CA THR A 302 -21.65 -7.86 -33.98
C THR A 302 -20.44 -6.99 -33.65
N PRO A 303 -19.26 -7.58 -33.36
CA PRO A 303 -18.02 -6.79 -33.15
C PRO A 303 -17.69 -5.99 -34.41
N LYS A 304 -17.26 -4.75 -34.23
CA LYS A 304 -16.75 -3.89 -35.31
C LYS A 304 -15.28 -4.12 -35.55
#